data_1ff74fb9427bff2fdecc59ff4ad6a711
#
_entry.id   1ff74fb9427bff2fdecc59ff4ad6a711
#
_cell.length_a   1.000
_cell.length_b   1.000
_cell.length_c   1.000
_cell.angle_alpha   90.00
_cell.angle_beta   90.00
_cell.angle_gamma   90.00
#
_symmetry.space_group_name_H-M   'P 1'
#
loop_
_entity.id
_entity.type
_entity.pdbx_description
1 polymer ?
#
loop_
_entity_poly.entity_id
_entity_poly.type
_entity_poly.pdbx_seq_one_letter_code
_entity_poly.pdbx_strand_id
1 'polypeptide(L)'
;VVRWEQFDAAEYDISFNEDKLAAHGISAYDVMEVLVNGIYVVRNKRTDKRYRVRGRTHGGRALELIVVVEGACKLRFITGWDL
;
A
#
# COMPACT_ATOMS: atom_id res chain seq x y z
N VAL A 1 6.20 -13.75 -6.08
CA VAL A 1 6.69 -13.08 -4.87
C VAL A 1 6.93 -11.61 -5.15
N VAL A 2 6.37 -10.74 -4.33
CA VAL A 2 6.54 -9.29 -4.48
C VAL A 2 7.94 -8.91 -3.98
N ARG A 3 8.68 -8.21 -4.81
CA ARG A 3 10.00 -7.67 -4.45
C ARG A 3 9.84 -6.24 -3.96
N TRP A 4 9.63 -6.10 -2.66
CA TRP A 4 9.32 -4.80 -2.08
C TRP A 4 10.48 -3.80 -2.20
N GLU A 5 11.73 -4.25 -2.13
CA GLU A 5 12.90 -3.36 -2.24
C GLU A 5 13.12 -2.85 -3.67
N GLN A 6 12.49 -3.47 -4.65
CA GLN A 6 12.55 -3.07 -6.06
C GLN A 6 11.16 -2.85 -6.62
N PHE A 7 10.26 -2.39 -5.77
CA PHE A 7 8.85 -2.28 -6.12
C PHE A 7 8.61 -1.24 -7.21
N ASP A 8 7.95 -1.66 -8.29
CA ASP A 8 7.47 -0.79 -9.35
C ASP A 8 5.97 -1.02 -9.50
N ALA A 9 5.18 0.00 -9.17
CA ALA A 9 3.73 -0.07 -9.22
C ALA A 9 3.19 -0.41 -10.62
N ALA A 10 3.93 -0.06 -11.67
CA ALA A 10 3.52 -0.34 -13.05
C ALA A 10 3.51 -1.83 -13.37
N GLU A 11 4.20 -2.65 -12.60
CA GLU A 11 4.26 -4.10 -12.81
C GLU A 11 3.09 -4.85 -12.17
N TYR A 12 2.23 -4.15 -11.43
CA TYR A 12 1.17 -4.77 -10.64
C TYR A 12 -0.20 -4.26 -11.03
N ASP A 13 -1.19 -5.15 -10.93
CA ASP A 13 -2.60 -4.81 -10.99
C ASP A 13 -3.03 -4.41 -9.57
N ILE A 14 -3.27 -3.13 -9.37
CA ILE A 14 -3.53 -2.56 -8.05
C ILE A 14 -4.99 -2.18 -7.93
N SER A 15 -5.63 -2.68 -6.89
CA SER A 15 -7.01 -2.34 -6.56
C SER A 15 -7.09 -1.79 -5.14
N PHE A 16 -8.23 -1.15 -4.82
CA PHE A 16 -8.40 -0.43 -3.56
C PHE A 16 -9.77 -0.73 -2.95
N ASN A 17 -9.80 -0.85 -1.64
CA ASN A 17 -11.05 -0.74 -0.89
C ASN A 17 -11.25 0.75 -0.57
N GLU A 18 -11.91 1.45 -1.49
CA GLU A 18 -12.04 2.91 -1.41
C GLU A 18 -12.79 3.36 -0.17
N ASP A 19 -13.82 2.63 0.25
CA ASP A 19 -14.61 3.00 1.42
C ASP A 19 -13.79 2.97 2.70
N LYS A 20 -13.02 1.91 2.92
CA LYS A 20 -12.17 1.80 4.11
C LYS A 20 -11.05 2.83 4.11
N LEU A 21 -10.45 3.08 2.96
CA LEU A 21 -9.42 4.11 2.83
C LEU A 21 -10.00 5.50 3.07
N ALA A 22 -11.16 5.79 2.49
CA ALA A 22 -11.82 7.09 2.66
C ALA A 22 -12.21 7.35 4.12
N ALA A 23 -12.54 6.31 4.89
CA ALA A 23 -12.83 6.45 6.31
C ALA A 23 -11.65 7.03 7.10
N HIS A 24 -10.43 6.89 6.57
CA HIS A 24 -9.21 7.47 7.14
C HIS A 24 -8.71 8.68 6.33
N GLY A 25 -9.54 9.19 5.43
CA GLY A 25 -9.18 10.34 4.59
C GLY A 25 -8.09 10.03 3.57
N ILE A 26 -7.99 8.79 3.11
CA ILE A 26 -6.99 8.36 2.15
C ILE A 26 -7.68 8.07 0.81
N SER A 27 -7.17 8.69 -0.26
CA SER A 27 -7.65 8.44 -1.63
C SER A 27 -6.73 7.44 -2.33
N ALA A 28 -7.20 6.92 -3.47
CA ALA A 28 -6.37 6.08 -4.32
C ALA A 28 -5.12 6.84 -4.81
N TYR A 29 -5.26 8.15 -5.06
CA TYR A 29 -4.11 8.99 -5.42
C TYR A 29 -3.06 9.03 -4.32
N ASP A 30 -3.49 9.15 -3.06
CA ASP A 30 -2.57 9.14 -1.92
C ASP A 30 -1.77 7.84 -1.88
N VAL A 31 -2.45 6.71 -2.09
CA VAL A 31 -1.78 5.39 -2.11
C VAL A 31 -0.75 5.34 -3.24
N MET A 32 -1.12 5.77 -4.44
CA MET A 32 -0.20 5.75 -5.59
C MET A 32 1.01 6.66 -5.38
N GLU A 33 0.82 7.83 -4.77
CA GLU A 33 1.92 8.72 -4.43
C GLU A 33 2.89 8.07 -3.46
N VAL A 34 2.37 7.39 -2.44
CA VAL A 34 3.20 6.64 -1.49
C VAL A 34 4.04 5.59 -2.21
N LEU A 35 3.42 4.84 -3.13
CA LEU A 35 4.12 3.79 -3.87
C LEU A 35 5.22 4.35 -4.77
N VAL A 36 4.98 5.48 -5.41
CA VAL A 36 5.95 6.14 -6.29
C VAL A 36 7.11 6.75 -5.49
N ASN A 37 6.82 7.30 -4.31
CA ASN A 37 7.84 7.96 -3.50
C ASN A 37 8.76 7.00 -2.75
N GLY A 38 8.47 5.71 -2.82
CA GLY A 38 9.25 4.69 -2.13
C GLY A 38 8.58 4.26 -0.82
N ILE A 39 8.58 2.97 -0.61
CA ILE A 39 7.88 2.36 0.51
C ILE A 39 8.83 1.62 1.43
N TYR A 40 8.46 1.57 2.69
CA TYR A 40 9.07 0.76 3.71
C TYR A 40 8.08 -0.31 4.13
N VAL A 41 8.47 -1.58 4.06
CA VAL A 41 7.57 -2.70 4.34
C VAL A 41 7.82 -3.23 5.74
N VAL A 42 6.74 -3.30 6.52
CA VAL A 42 6.74 -3.96 7.82
C VAL A 42 5.95 -5.25 7.67
N ARG A 43 6.63 -6.37 7.78
CA ARG A 43 5.99 -7.67 7.56
C ARG A 43 4.99 -7.97 8.66
N ASN A 44 3.78 -8.37 8.27
CA ASN A 44 2.80 -8.88 9.21
C ASN A 44 3.03 -10.37 9.42
N LYS A 45 3.49 -10.74 10.61
CA LYS A 45 3.84 -12.13 10.94
C LYS A 45 2.64 -13.07 11.03
N ARG A 46 1.41 -12.54 11.11
CA ARG A 46 0.21 -13.37 11.33
C ARG A 46 -0.43 -13.89 10.06
N THR A 47 -0.09 -13.29 8.91
CA THR A 47 -0.76 -13.61 7.65
C THR A 47 0.24 -13.49 6.52
N ASP A 48 0.50 -14.57 5.82
CA ASP A 48 1.52 -14.65 4.78
C ASP A 48 1.28 -13.71 3.60
N LYS A 49 0.03 -13.30 3.38
CA LYS A 49 -0.36 -12.49 2.22
C LYS A 49 -0.65 -11.04 2.55
N ARG A 50 -0.60 -10.66 3.82
CA ARG A 50 -0.84 -9.29 4.26
C ARG A 50 0.45 -8.62 4.67
N TYR A 51 0.62 -7.40 4.21
CA TYR A 51 1.78 -6.59 4.53
C TYR A 51 1.34 -5.21 4.97
N ARG A 52 2.14 -4.62 5.85
CA ARG A 52 2.02 -3.19 6.17
C ARG A 52 3.11 -2.45 5.43
N VAL A 53 2.73 -1.44 4.68
CA VAL A 53 3.69 -0.59 3.98
C VAL A 53 3.56 0.83 4.49
N ARG A 54 4.67 1.50 4.65
CA ARG A 54 4.74 2.89 5.10
C ARG A 54 5.41 3.74 4.05
N GLY A 55 4.97 4.97 3.93
CA GLY A 55 5.57 5.91 3.02
C GLY A 55 4.89 7.27 3.13
N ARG A 56 5.29 8.17 2.24
CA ARG A 56 4.78 9.55 2.24
C ARG A 56 4.15 9.90 0.91
N THR A 57 3.08 10.68 0.99
CA THR A 57 2.51 11.33 -0.19
C THR A 57 3.43 12.43 -0.68
N HIS A 58 3.13 12.98 -1.85
CA HIS A 58 3.89 14.13 -2.39
C HIS A 58 3.85 15.35 -1.45
N GLY A 59 2.75 15.52 -0.72
CA GLY A 59 2.63 16.58 0.28
C GLY A 59 3.31 16.29 1.61
N GLY A 60 3.97 15.15 1.76
CA GLY A 60 4.70 14.79 2.98
C GLY A 60 3.86 14.09 4.05
N ARG A 61 2.61 13.76 3.76
CA ARG A 61 1.74 13.02 4.69
C ARG A 61 2.24 11.59 4.85
N ALA A 62 2.59 11.21 6.06
CA ALA A 62 3.08 9.86 6.35
C ALA A 62 1.92 8.92 6.59
N LEU A 63 1.89 7.81 5.87
CA LEU A 63 0.80 6.83 5.91
C LEU A 63 1.34 5.42 6.18
N GLU A 64 0.54 4.63 6.89
CA GLU A 64 0.69 3.19 6.93
C GLU A 64 -0.50 2.57 6.21
N LEU A 65 -0.22 1.66 5.29
CA LEU A 65 -1.23 1.02 4.45
C LEU A 65 -1.19 -0.49 4.65
N ILE A 66 -2.37 -1.11 4.63
CA ILE A 66 -2.48 -2.57 4.63
C ILE A 66 -2.75 -3.03 3.21
N VAL A 67 -1.91 -3.92 2.71
CA VAL A 67 -2.03 -4.47 1.37
C VAL A 67 -2.10 -6.00 1.45
N VAL A 68 -2.97 -6.58 0.61
CA VAL A 68 -3.07 -8.02 0.42
C VAL A 68 -2.51 -8.38 -0.94
N VAL A 69 -1.65 -9.38 -0.98
CA VAL A 69 -1.15 -9.95 -2.23
C VAL A 69 -2.14 -11.03 -2.67
N GLU A 70 -2.92 -10.73 -3.70
CA GLU A 70 -3.99 -11.61 -4.18
C GLU A 70 -3.54 -12.59 -5.26
N GLY A 71 -2.38 -12.36 -5.85
CA GLY A 71 -1.82 -13.19 -6.90
C GLY A 71 -0.42 -12.73 -7.25
N ALA A 72 0.17 -13.31 -8.29
CA ALA A 72 1.55 -13.02 -8.68
C ALA A 72 1.82 -11.53 -8.93
N CYS A 73 0.82 -10.84 -9.53
CA CYS A 73 0.92 -9.43 -9.85
C CYS A 73 -0.31 -8.64 -9.40
N LYS A 74 -1.07 -9.14 -8.41
CA LYS A 74 -2.28 -8.48 -7.93
C LYS A 74 -2.15 -8.05 -6.48
N LEU A 75 -2.30 -6.75 -6.26
CA LEU A 75 -2.27 -6.15 -4.94
C LEU A 75 -3.59 -5.45 -4.67
N ARG A 76 -4.10 -5.60 -3.45
CA ARG A 76 -5.29 -4.88 -3.01
C ARG A 76 -4.99 -4.13 -1.73
N PHE A 77 -5.12 -2.82 -1.78
CA PHE A 77 -4.98 -1.97 -0.60
C PHE A 77 -6.31 -1.91 0.13
N ILE A 78 -6.35 -2.45 1.35
CA ILE A 78 -7.59 -2.63 2.09
C ILE A 78 -7.92 -1.40 2.93
N THR A 79 -6.94 -0.90 3.66
CA THR A 79 -7.11 0.22 4.58
C THR A 79 -5.77 0.88 4.86
N GLY A 80 -5.79 1.95 5.63
CA GLY A 80 -4.59 2.63 6.06
C GLY A 80 -4.94 3.75 7.03
N TRP A 81 -3.92 4.39 7.56
CA TRP A 81 -4.09 5.49 8.51
C TRP A 81 -2.85 6.38 8.50
N ASP A 82 -2.99 7.55 9.09
CA ASP A 82 -1.86 8.45 9.32
C ASP A 82 -0.95 7.92 10.42
N LEU A 83 0.34 8.06 10.21
CA LEU A 83 1.34 7.73 11.21
C LEU A 83 1.52 8.84 12.23
#